data_595a8571c68f64c45ae0c5405c82d0a9
#
_entry.id   595a8571c68f64c45ae0c5405c82d0a9
#
_cell.length_a   1.000
_cell.length_b   1.000
_cell.length_c   1.000
_cell.angle_alpha   90.00
_cell.angle_beta   90.00
_cell.angle_gamma   90.00
#
_symmetry.space_group_name_H-M   'P 1'
#
loop_
_entity.id
_entity.type
_entity.pdbx_description
1 polymer ?
#
loop_
_entity_poly.entity_id
_entity_poly.type
_entity_poly.pdbx_seq_one_letter_code
_entity_poly.pdbx_strand_id
1 'polypeptide(L)'
;MFARVIWIVLDSVGIGALPDAGDYGDVGRSTLGHIAEYRALALPNLVRLGLANIAPLAHLAPAGVPQACYGKGATRSPGKDTTTGHWEMAGIWLERAFPVYPPGFPAELIARFERAVGRKVLGNKPASGTEIIKELGEEHVRTGSPIVYTSGDSVFQIAAREEVIPA
;
A
#
# COMPACT_ATOMS: atom_id res chain seq x y z
N MET A 1 27.47 14.24 -15.48
CA MET A 1 25.99 14.20 -15.51
C MET A 1 25.58 12.73 -15.66
N PHE A 2 24.65 12.23 -14.82
CA PHE A 2 24.18 10.84 -14.94
C PHE A 2 23.28 10.70 -16.17
N ALA A 3 23.52 9.67 -16.99
CA ALA A 3 22.72 9.41 -18.18
C ALA A 3 21.44 8.59 -17.87
N ARG A 4 21.40 7.94 -16.69
CA ARG A 4 20.28 7.09 -16.27
C ARG A 4 20.19 7.04 -14.77
N VAL A 5 18.97 7.09 -14.26
CA VAL A 5 18.64 6.80 -12.86
C VAL A 5 17.70 5.60 -12.83
N ILE A 6 17.97 4.63 -11.98
CA ILE A 6 17.11 3.47 -11.72
C ILE A 6 16.62 3.60 -10.29
N TRP A 7 15.32 3.75 -10.13
CA TRP A 7 14.67 3.82 -8.84
C TRP A 7 13.90 2.52 -8.57
N ILE A 8 14.27 1.82 -7.51
CA ILE A 8 13.65 0.54 -7.13
C ILE A 8 12.91 0.77 -5.82
N VAL A 9 11.58 0.61 -5.86
CA VAL A 9 10.73 0.61 -4.68
C VAL A 9 10.43 -0.84 -4.31
N LEU A 10 10.82 -1.24 -3.09
CA LEU A 10 10.47 -2.54 -2.55
C LEU A 10 9.11 -2.40 -1.84
N ASP A 11 8.07 -2.88 -2.47
CA ASP A 11 6.72 -2.82 -1.93
C ASP A 11 6.62 -3.55 -0.59
N SER A 12 5.86 -2.99 0.33
CA SER A 12 5.62 -3.51 1.68
C SER A 12 6.88 -3.69 2.55
N VAL A 13 8.03 -3.15 2.16
CA VAL A 13 9.28 -3.21 2.95
C VAL A 13 9.49 -1.90 3.70
N GLY A 14 9.22 -1.93 5.01
CA GLY A 14 9.45 -0.81 5.91
C GLY A 14 10.53 -1.11 6.97
N ILE A 15 11.30 -0.09 7.32
CA ILE A 15 12.32 -0.14 8.38
C ILE A 15 11.95 0.88 9.46
N GLY A 16 11.09 0.47 10.38
CA GLY A 16 10.60 1.29 11.48
C GLY A 16 9.38 2.14 11.14
N ALA A 17 8.82 2.72 12.18
CA ALA A 17 7.66 3.57 12.12
C ALA A 17 8.05 5.06 12.01
N LEU A 18 7.21 5.86 11.38
CA LEU A 18 7.35 7.30 11.33
C LEU A 18 6.96 7.95 12.68
N PRO A 19 7.37 9.20 12.95
CA PRO A 19 7.03 9.89 14.20
C PRO A 19 5.52 10.03 14.45
N ASP A 20 4.72 10.13 13.39
CA ASP A 20 3.26 10.25 13.40
C ASP A 20 2.53 8.90 13.34
N ALA A 21 3.23 7.79 13.46
CA ALA A 21 2.66 6.43 13.39
C ALA A 21 1.52 6.20 14.41
N GLY A 22 1.51 6.95 15.52
CA GLY A 22 0.44 6.91 16.52
C GLY A 22 -0.93 7.30 15.96
N ASP A 23 -0.96 8.26 15.05
CA ASP A 23 -2.19 8.77 14.44
C ASP A 23 -2.83 7.72 13.49
N TYR A 24 -2.03 6.75 13.06
CA TYR A 24 -2.42 5.71 12.11
C TYR A 24 -2.49 4.30 12.73
N GLY A 25 -2.24 4.16 14.04
CA GLY A 25 -2.21 2.86 14.72
C GLY A 25 -1.01 1.98 14.32
N ASP A 26 0.08 2.59 13.84
CA ASP A 26 1.24 1.89 13.29
C ASP A 26 2.49 2.00 14.18
N VAL A 27 2.33 2.36 15.43
CA VAL A 27 3.44 2.41 16.41
C VAL A 27 4.16 1.06 16.46
N GLY A 28 5.49 1.10 16.38
CA GLY A 28 6.35 -0.08 16.44
C GLY A 28 6.35 -0.95 15.17
N ARG A 29 5.70 -0.53 14.10
CA ARG A 29 5.73 -1.28 12.83
C ARG A 29 7.11 -1.22 12.19
N SER A 30 7.63 -2.39 11.81
CA SER A 30 8.89 -2.55 11.07
C SER A 30 8.90 -3.89 10.37
N THR A 31 8.54 -3.93 9.11
CA THR A 31 8.47 -5.18 8.33
C THR A 31 9.82 -5.91 8.37
N LEU A 32 10.89 -5.20 8.03
CA LEU A 32 12.22 -5.83 7.95
C LEU A 32 12.76 -6.16 9.34
N GLY A 33 12.47 -5.32 10.36
CA GLY A 33 12.84 -5.58 11.75
C GLY A 33 12.21 -6.87 12.27
N HIS A 34 10.90 -7.02 12.15
CA HIS A 34 10.18 -8.19 12.62
C HIS A 34 10.57 -9.47 11.85
N ILE A 35 10.80 -9.37 10.53
CA ILE A 35 11.30 -10.53 9.78
C ILE A 35 12.69 -10.95 10.28
N ALA A 36 13.58 -9.98 10.54
CA ALA A 36 14.91 -10.23 11.03
C ALA A 36 14.91 -10.87 12.45
N GLU A 37 13.97 -10.49 13.30
CA GLU A 37 13.75 -11.13 14.61
C GLU A 37 13.24 -12.56 14.47
N TYR A 38 12.34 -12.81 13.52
CA TYR A 38 11.75 -14.12 13.32
C TYR A 38 12.71 -15.11 12.64
N ARG A 39 13.56 -14.63 11.72
CA ARG A 39 14.55 -15.48 11.04
C ARG A 39 15.77 -14.68 10.59
N ALA A 40 16.91 -15.33 10.58
CA ALA A 40 18.13 -14.73 10.03
C ALA A 40 17.94 -14.40 8.54
N LEU A 41 18.27 -13.17 8.20
CA LEU A 41 18.23 -12.68 6.83
C LEU A 41 19.62 -12.74 6.19
N ALA A 42 19.71 -13.21 4.94
CA ALA A 42 20.94 -13.22 4.16
C ALA A 42 20.85 -12.13 3.07
N LEU A 43 21.25 -10.90 3.42
CA LEU A 43 21.20 -9.71 2.57
C LEU A 43 22.59 -9.07 2.37
N PRO A 44 23.62 -9.82 1.93
CA PRO A 44 25.01 -9.34 1.96
C PRO A 44 25.21 -8.09 1.10
N ASN A 45 24.56 -7.99 -0.03
CA ASN A 45 24.69 -6.82 -0.90
C ASN A 45 24.03 -5.58 -0.29
N LEU A 46 22.82 -5.68 0.26
CA LEU A 46 22.15 -4.55 0.92
C LEU A 46 22.86 -4.11 2.19
N VAL A 47 23.37 -5.05 2.98
CA VAL A 47 24.21 -4.74 4.15
C VAL A 47 25.46 -3.97 3.72
N ARG A 48 26.15 -4.43 2.68
CA ARG A 48 27.34 -3.73 2.15
C ARG A 48 27.02 -2.32 1.64
N LEU A 49 25.81 -2.09 1.14
CA LEU A 49 25.33 -0.77 0.73
C LEU A 49 24.88 0.11 1.90
N GLY A 50 24.73 -0.43 3.12
CA GLY A 50 24.39 0.33 4.32
C GLY A 50 23.02 0.04 4.93
N LEU A 51 22.32 -1.04 4.53
CA LEU A 51 20.98 -1.36 5.03
C LEU A 51 20.94 -1.43 6.57
N ALA A 52 21.84 -2.18 7.20
CA ALA A 52 21.88 -2.33 8.65
C ALA A 52 22.44 -1.08 9.38
N ASN A 53 22.90 -0.07 8.66
CA ASN A 53 23.29 1.22 9.20
C ASN A 53 22.09 2.19 9.33
N ILE A 54 20.96 1.89 8.67
CA ILE A 54 19.72 2.68 8.73
C ILE A 54 19.04 2.52 10.11
N ALA A 55 18.93 1.28 10.56
CA ALA A 55 18.38 0.91 11.87
C ALA A 55 18.96 -0.45 12.31
N PRO A 56 19.04 -0.73 13.63
CA PRO A 56 19.40 -2.04 14.12
C PRO A 56 18.47 -3.11 13.57
N LEU A 57 19.03 -4.17 12.99
CA LEU A 57 18.32 -5.34 12.50
C LEU A 57 18.91 -6.59 13.12
N ALA A 58 18.07 -7.46 13.67
CA ALA A 58 18.54 -8.69 14.30
C ALA A 58 19.36 -9.52 13.30
N HIS A 59 20.47 -10.09 13.76
CA HIS A 59 21.38 -10.94 12.97
C HIS A 59 22.06 -10.27 11.77
N LEU A 60 21.93 -8.93 11.60
CA LEU A 60 22.61 -8.17 10.56
C LEU A 60 23.53 -7.11 11.20
N ALA A 61 24.82 -7.31 11.09
CA ALA A 61 25.79 -6.31 11.54
C ALA A 61 25.82 -5.14 10.54
N PRO A 62 25.91 -3.87 11.02
CA PRO A 62 26.13 -2.72 10.15
C PRO A 62 27.48 -2.82 9.43
N ALA A 63 27.55 -2.30 8.21
CA ALA A 63 28.81 -2.19 7.50
C ALA A 63 29.70 -1.13 8.17
N GLY A 64 30.96 -1.48 8.43
CA GLY A 64 31.92 -0.52 8.99
C GLY A 64 32.22 0.65 8.03
N VAL A 65 32.27 0.35 6.72
CA VAL A 65 32.40 1.35 5.64
C VAL A 65 31.36 0.99 4.57
N PRO A 66 30.16 1.59 4.58
CA PRO A 66 29.16 1.38 3.57
C PRO A 66 29.63 1.82 2.17
N GLN A 67 29.25 1.06 1.14
CA GLN A 67 29.63 1.34 -0.25
C GLN A 67 28.64 2.25 -0.98
N ALA A 68 27.59 2.72 -0.28
CA ALA A 68 26.61 3.66 -0.82
C ALA A 68 26.16 4.66 0.24
N CYS A 69 25.47 5.71 -0.19
CA CYS A 69 24.74 6.58 0.71
C CYS A 69 23.46 5.88 1.19
N TYR A 70 23.16 6.00 2.45
CA TYR A 70 21.95 5.46 3.07
C TYR A 70 21.30 6.50 3.99
N GLY A 71 20.02 6.33 4.29
CA GLY A 71 19.32 7.24 5.18
C GLY A 71 17.87 6.85 5.36
N LYS A 72 17.18 7.62 6.20
CA LYS A 72 15.73 7.55 6.43
C LYS A 72 15.07 8.82 5.92
N GLY A 73 13.93 8.69 5.27
CA GLY A 73 13.05 9.82 4.97
C GLY A 73 11.79 9.73 5.83
N ALA A 74 11.28 10.87 6.28
CA ALA A 74 9.95 11.00 6.83
C ALA A 74 9.05 11.62 5.77
N THR A 75 7.83 11.09 5.62
CA THR A 75 6.84 11.69 4.72
C THR A 75 6.36 13.03 5.28
N ARG A 76 6.11 13.97 4.38
CA ARG A 76 5.55 15.28 4.68
C ARG A 76 4.05 15.30 4.47
N SER A 77 3.58 14.55 3.49
CA SER A 77 2.15 14.44 3.17
C SER A 77 1.40 13.72 4.28
N PRO A 78 0.24 14.22 4.71
CA PRO A 78 -0.63 13.47 5.60
C PRO A 78 -1.23 12.27 4.86
N GLY A 79 -1.34 11.14 5.54
CA GLY A 79 -1.87 9.90 4.99
C GLY A 79 -0.83 8.79 4.90
N LYS A 80 -1.31 7.55 4.77
CA LYS A 80 -0.47 6.36 4.68
C LYS A 80 -0.78 5.48 3.47
N ASP A 81 -1.50 6.03 2.50
CA ASP A 81 -1.85 5.33 1.28
C ASP A 81 -0.69 5.29 0.28
N THR A 82 -0.71 4.28 -0.58
CA THR A 82 0.32 4.04 -1.59
C THR A 82 0.47 5.23 -2.55
N THR A 83 -0.63 5.85 -2.96
CA THR A 83 -0.63 6.98 -3.90
C THR A 83 0.11 8.16 -3.31
N THR A 84 -0.21 8.55 -2.08
CA THR A 84 0.47 9.62 -1.35
C THR A 84 1.99 9.37 -1.27
N GLY A 85 2.39 8.16 -0.89
CA GLY A 85 3.80 7.80 -0.77
C GLY A 85 4.56 7.89 -2.11
N HIS A 86 3.98 7.36 -3.19
CA HIS A 86 4.61 7.40 -4.52
C HIS A 86 4.67 8.81 -5.09
N TRP A 87 3.64 9.62 -4.88
CA TRP A 87 3.65 11.02 -5.32
C TRP A 87 4.73 11.82 -4.59
N GLU A 88 4.86 11.62 -3.29
CA GLU A 88 5.89 12.31 -2.51
C GLU A 88 7.31 11.90 -2.93
N MET A 89 7.56 10.63 -3.20
CA MET A 89 8.82 10.17 -3.80
C MET A 89 9.10 10.81 -5.16
N ALA A 90 8.06 11.16 -5.93
CA ALA A 90 8.17 11.88 -7.19
C ALA A 90 8.26 13.42 -7.03
N GLY A 91 8.27 13.93 -5.80
CA GLY A 91 8.38 15.35 -5.49
C GLY A 91 7.06 16.10 -5.37
N ILE A 92 5.93 15.37 -5.32
CA ILE A 92 4.59 15.94 -5.13
C ILE A 92 4.11 15.58 -3.73
N TRP A 93 3.90 16.58 -2.89
CA TRP A 93 3.31 16.38 -1.56
C TRP A 93 1.92 16.96 -1.48
N LEU A 94 1.09 16.33 -0.67
CA LEU A 94 -0.28 16.73 -0.42
C LEU A 94 -0.34 17.64 0.82
N GLU A 95 -1.16 18.67 0.77
CA GLU A 95 -1.49 19.50 1.95
C GLU A 95 -2.61 18.86 2.78
N ARG A 96 -3.43 18.00 2.17
CA ARG A 96 -4.54 17.30 2.80
C ARG A 96 -4.53 15.84 2.37
N ALA A 97 -4.78 14.94 3.35
CA ALA A 97 -4.95 13.53 3.06
C ALA A 97 -6.14 13.28 2.11
N PHE A 98 -6.05 12.20 1.36
CA PHE A 98 -7.21 11.72 0.63
C PHE A 98 -8.35 11.35 1.58
N PRO A 99 -9.62 11.56 1.17
CA PRO A 99 -10.75 11.18 1.99
C PRO A 99 -10.78 9.65 2.16
N VAL A 100 -11.07 9.21 3.38
CA VAL A 100 -11.24 7.78 3.70
C VAL A 100 -12.70 7.46 3.93
N TYR A 101 -13.12 6.26 3.57
CA TYR A 101 -14.51 5.81 3.62
C TYR A 101 -14.63 4.48 4.40
N PRO A 102 -14.41 4.48 5.72
CA PRO A 102 -14.44 3.26 6.53
C PRO A 102 -15.74 2.44 6.42
N PRO A 103 -16.93 3.04 6.27
CA PRO A 103 -18.17 2.28 6.08
C PRO A 103 -18.47 1.91 4.62
N GLY A 104 -17.59 2.25 3.68
CA GLY A 104 -17.86 2.20 2.24
C GLY A 104 -18.12 3.57 1.62
N PHE A 105 -18.19 3.64 0.30
CA PHE A 105 -18.37 4.90 -0.42
C PHE A 105 -19.77 5.48 -0.23
N PRO A 106 -19.92 6.82 -0.29
CA PRO A 106 -21.22 7.48 -0.20
C PRO A 106 -22.23 6.95 -1.23
N ALA A 107 -23.48 6.80 -0.82
CA ALA A 107 -24.55 6.27 -1.68
C ALA A 107 -24.71 7.06 -3.00
N GLU A 108 -24.45 8.36 -2.96
CA GLU A 108 -24.50 9.20 -4.17
C GLU A 108 -23.42 8.83 -5.18
N LEU A 109 -22.20 8.54 -4.72
CA LEU A 109 -21.10 8.07 -5.57
C LEU A 109 -21.44 6.72 -6.21
N ILE A 110 -21.93 5.78 -5.40
CA ILE A 110 -22.36 4.48 -5.89
C ILE A 110 -23.51 4.61 -6.92
N ALA A 111 -24.50 5.44 -6.63
CA ALA A 111 -25.62 5.65 -7.57
C ALA A 111 -25.16 6.29 -8.89
N ARG A 112 -24.16 7.17 -8.86
CA ARG A 112 -23.55 7.73 -10.08
C ARG A 112 -22.81 6.65 -10.87
N PHE A 113 -22.05 5.81 -10.20
CA PHE A 113 -21.33 4.71 -10.82
C PHE A 113 -22.33 3.71 -11.44
N GLU A 114 -23.35 3.28 -10.70
CA GLU A 114 -24.39 2.37 -11.19
C GLU A 114 -25.10 2.90 -12.46
N ARG A 115 -25.41 4.18 -12.46
CA ARG A 115 -26.02 4.82 -13.66
C ARG A 115 -25.06 4.83 -14.85
N ALA A 116 -23.78 5.07 -14.60
CA ALA A 116 -22.77 5.13 -15.67
C ALA A 116 -22.51 3.77 -16.30
N VAL A 117 -22.48 2.69 -15.47
CA VAL A 117 -22.24 1.33 -15.95
C VAL A 117 -23.51 0.56 -16.31
N GLY A 118 -24.69 1.09 -15.99
CA GLY A 118 -25.99 0.46 -16.26
C GLY A 118 -26.25 -0.81 -15.44
N ARG A 119 -25.55 -0.99 -14.31
CA ARG A 119 -25.63 -2.19 -13.47
C ARG A 119 -25.64 -1.81 -12.00
N LYS A 120 -26.33 -2.60 -11.18
CA LYS A 120 -26.23 -2.51 -9.73
C LYS A 120 -24.90 -3.07 -9.27
N VAL A 121 -24.37 -2.53 -8.16
CA VAL A 121 -23.14 -3.03 -7.56
C VAL A 121 -23.41 -3.97 -6.40
N LEU A 122 -22.49 -4.90 -6.17
CA LEU A 122 -22.41 -5.70 -4.96
C LEU A 122 -21.29 -5.15 -4.04
N GLY A 123 -21.45 -5.33 -2.75
CA GLY A 123 -20.43 -4.98 -1.75
C GLY A 123 -20.53 -3.55 -1.24
N ASN A 124 -19.67 -2.65 -1.71
CA ASN A 124 -19.49 -1.29 -1.16
C ASN A 124 -19.11 -1.30 0.32
N LYS A 125 -18.09 -2.05 0.66
CA LYS A 125 -17.55 -2.15 2.03
C LYS A 125 -16.03 -2.32 2.01
N PRO A 126 -15.34 -2.06 3.13
CA PRO A 126 -13.94 -2.40 3.27
C PRO A 126 -13.74 -3.92 3.24
N ALA A 127 -12.83 -4.38 2.40
CA ALA A 127 -12.46 -5.79 2.33
C ALA A 127 -11.11 -5.96 1.60
N SER A 128 -10.45 -7.11 1.80
CA SER A 128 -9.42 -7.54 0.87
C SER A 128 -10.06 -8.10 -0.40
N GLY A 129 -9.39 -7.93 -1.55
CA GLY A 129 -9.89 -8.41 -2.83
C GLY A 129 -10.17 -9.91 -2.85
N THR A 130 -9.29 -10.71 -2.24
CA THR A 130 -9.46 -12.17 -2.16
C THR A 130 -10.67 -12.58 -1.33
N GLU A 131 -10.92 -11.91 -0.22
CA GLU A 131 -12.05 -12.25 0.66
C GLU A 131 -13.39 -11.81 0.06
N ILE A 132 -13.46 -10.62 -0.52
CA ILE A 132 -14.72 -10.14 -1.10
C ILE A 132 -15.10 -10.91 -2.37
N ILE A 133 -14.10 -11.38 -3.13
CA ILE A 133 -14.35 -12.25 -4.29
C ILE A 133 -14.88 -13.62 -3.85
N LYS A 134 -14.37 -14.20 -2.76
CA LYS A 134 -14.93 -15.43 -2.19
C LYS A 134 -16.37 -15.25 -1.72
N GLU A 135 -16.66 -14.10 -1.11
CA GLU A 135 -17.97 -13.81 -0.56
C GLU A 135 -19.03 -13.53 -1.65
N LEU A 136 -18.68 -12.71 -2.64
CA LEU A 136 -19.65 -12.16 -3.61
C LEU A 136 -19.45 -12.65 -5.05
N GLY A 137 -18.42 -13.45 -5.31
CA GLY A 137 -18.08 -13.89 -6.68
C GLY A 137 -19.15 -14.72 -7.35
N GLU A 138 -19.82 -15.62 -6.62
CA GLU A 138 -20.93 -16.42 -7.16
C GLU A 138 -22.14 -15.52 -7.51
N GLU A 139 -22.45 -14.57 -6.64
CA GLU A 139 -23.52 -13.61 -6.89
C GLU A 139 -23.20 -12.70 -8.08
N HIS A 140 -21.94 -12.25 -8.21
CA HIS A 140 -21.46 -11.51 -9.36
C HIS A 140 -21.71 -12.29 -10.67
N VAL A 141 -21.32 -13.55 -10.72
CA VAL A 141 -21.52 -14.40 -11.92
C VAL A 141 -23.00 -14.56 -12.24
N ARG A 142 -23.84 -14.75 -11.22
CA ARG A 142 -25.29 -14.95 -11.38
C ARG A 142 -26.02 -13.69 -11.84
N THR A 143 -25.61 -12.51 -11.33
CA THR A 143 -26.35 -11.24 -11.54
C THR A 143 -25.75 -10.35 -12.61
N GLY A 144 -24.47 -10.52 -12.93
CA GLY A 144 -23.71 -9.60 -13.77
C GLY A 144 -23.39 -8.26 -13.09
N SER A 145 -23.59 -8.16 -11.78
CA SER A 145 -23.32 -6.96 -11.00
C SER A 145 -21.82 -6.88 -10.61
N PRO A 146 -21.10 -5.80 -10.90
CA PRO A 146 -19.71 -5.66 -10.47
C PRO A 146 -19.62 -5.59 -8.94
N ILE A 147 -18.53 -6.12 -8.38
CA ILE A 147 -18.23 -6.01 -6.96
C ILE A 147 -17.42 -4.73 -6.74
N VAL A 148 -17.96 -3.78 -5.96
CA VAL A 148 -17.26 -2.57 -5.55
C VAL A 148 -16.85 -2.73 -4.09
N TYR A 149 -15.59 -2.41 -3.80
CA TYR A 149 -15.07 -2.48 -2.44
C TYR A 149 -13.96 -1.44 -2.25
N THR A 150 -13.54 -1.25 -1.02
CA THR A 150 -12.44 -0.36 -0.68
C THR A 150 -11.43 -1.07 0.21
N SER A 151 -10.16 -0.72 0.08
CA SER A 151 -9.10 -1.09 1.02
C SER A 151 -9.04 -0.11 2.20
N GLY A 152 -8.14 -0.35 3.14
CA GLY A 152 -7.96 0.53 4.30
C GLY A 152 -7.55 1.96 3.94
N ASP A 153 -7.00 2.16 2.75
CA ASP A 153 -6.63 3.45 2.16
C ASP A 153 -7.74 4.07 1.28
N SER A 154 -8.93 3.48 1.28
CA SER A 154 -10.13 3.95 0.59
C SER A 154 -10.02 4.11 -0.92
N VAL A 155 -9.16 3.33 -1.58
CA VAL A 155 -9.12 3.24 -3.04
C VAL A 155 -10.41 2.60 -3.55
N PHE A 156 -11.01 3.18 -4.59
CA PHE A 156 -12.19 2.62 -5.26
C PHE A 156 -11.77 1.41 -6.10
N GLN A 157 -12.11 0.23 -5.64
CA GLN A 157 -11.74 -1.03 -6.28
C GLN A 157 -12.96 -1.73 -6.86
N ILE A 158 -12.76 -2.33 -8.03
CA ILE A 158 -13.79 -3.08 -8.74
C ILE A 158 -13.24 -4.46 -9.03
N ALA A 159 -14.01 -5.50 -8.69
CA ALA A 159 -13.75 -6.85 -9.14
C ALA A 159 -14.89 -7.31 -10.07
N ALA A 160 -14.49 -7.87 -11.19
CA ALA A 160 -15.39 -8.47 -12.16
C ALA A 160 -14.68 -9.62 -12.89
N ARG A 161 -15.46 -10.63 -13.28
CA ARG A 161 -14.98 -11.71 -14.12
C ARG A 161 -15.15 -11.31 -15.59
N GLU A 162 -14.10 -11.47 -16.39
CA GLU A 162 -14.07 -11.03 -17.78
C GLU A 162 -15.17 -11.66 -18.64
N GLU A 163 -15.51 -12.93 -18.39
CA GLU A 163 -16.60 -13.59 -19.12
C GLU A 163 -18.00 -13.06 -18.76
N VAL A 164 -18.13 -12.29 -17.67
CA VAL A 164 -19.40 -11.70 -17.19
C VAL A 164 -19.47 -10.22 -17.55
N ILE A 165 -18.38 -9.51 -17.38
CA ILE A 165 -18.22 -8.10 -17.74
C ILE A 165 -16.92 -7.98 -18.53
N PRO A 166 -16.95 -8.03 -19.87
CA PRO A 166 -15.79 -7.84 -20.72
C PRO A 166 -15.17 -6.45 -20.54
N ALA A 167 -13.82 -6.37 -20.74
CA ALA A 167 -13.06 -5.12 -20.66
C ALA A 167 -13.34 -4.20 -21.88
#